data_53f93f01e51094ba1aa10f46c0238556
#
_entry.id   53f93f01e51094ba1aa10f46c0238556
#
_cell.length_a   1.000
_cell.length_b   1.000
_cell.length_c   1.000
_cell.angle_alpha   90.00
_cell.angle_beta   90.00
_cell.angle_gamma   90.00
#
_symmetry.space_group_name_H-M   'P 1'
#
loop_
_entity.id
_entity.type
_entity.pdbx_description
1 polymer ?
#
loop_
_entity_poly.entity_id
_entity_poly.type
_entity_poly.pdbx_seq_one_letter_code
_entity_poly.pdbx_strand_id
1 'polypeptide(L)'
;MNIKDFPPPHIPCKLPLDTISNKLACDKSFISNIIRKGSRLSEFIGYLQNLPSPQILISSLTLQEAVLSSRIEGTLATIADVVTENRSSETMANDIIEIENYCKAIHYGHLTLRDHDALISKNMICQLHILLLDNNVRRADKTPGIFKTEQNFIQNDILGNFTPLPPVLTDEYMDNLIEYIRADSEISELVQAAVMHAQFEMIHPFKDGNGRVGRLLIPLLLFYKKVLPFPIFYISRYFAENNDTYKKYLAALSRASSKEEQISAWRDWLYFFFDGVATESIRHISTSRQIIDLYKEMSAAVNKTAMIPLVDLLFEQLKISPPAVISSLQLPASSVYKILANLTEKNYLTRTGSERKSLYVFTKILDIVQ
;
A
#
# COMPACT_ATOMS: atom_id res chain seq x y z
N MET A 1 14.47 -26.18 9.58
CA MET A 1 15.33 -25.00 9.33
C MET A 1 16.53 -25.12 10.27
N ASN A 2 17.77 -25.17 9.74
CA ASN A 2 18.96 -25.25 10.57
C ASN A 2 19.49 -23.82 10.81
N ILE A 3 19.42 -23.31 12.05
CA ILE A 3 19.84 -21.95 12.40
C ILE A 3 21.32 -21.68 12.05
N LYS A 4 22.14 -22.73 11.98
CA LYS A 4 23.56 -22.62 11.63
C LYS A 4 23.80 -22.17 10.16
N ASP A 5 22.76 -22.24 9.32
CA ASP A 5 22.86 -21.86 7.91
C ASP A 5 22.59 -20.35 7.69
N PHE A 6 22.35 -19.59 8.77
CA PHE A 6 22.06 -18.16 8.71
C PHE A 6 23.28 -17.33 9.14
N PRO A 7 23.52 -16.17 8.47
CA PRO A 7 24.58 -15.26 8.85
C PRO A 7 24.27 -14.64 10.23
N PRO A 8 25.28 -14.04 10.88
CA PRO A 8 25.05 -13.22 12.07
C PRO A 8 23.99 -12.14 11.85
N PRO A 9 23.26 -11.70 12.90
CA PRO A 9 22.28 -10.65 12.78
C PRO A 9 22.87 -9.37 12.18
N HIS A 10 22.18 -8.79 11.21
CA HIS A 10 22.54 -7.51 10.62
C HIS A 10 22.14 -6.35 11.53
N ILE A 11 23.08 -5.43 11.76
CA ILE A 11 22.84 -4.19 12.50
C ILE A 11 22.97 -3.03 11.51
N PRO A 12 21.84 -2.46 11.02
CA PRO A 12 21.88 -1.37 10.06
C PRO A 12 22.44 -0.08 10.69
N CYS A 13 22.98 0.81 9.89
CA CYS A 13 23.36 2.14 10.36
C CYS A 13 22.12 2.87 10.89
N LYS A 14 22.28 3.62 11.99
CA LYS A 14 21.23 4.53 12.46
C LYS A 14 21.04 5.70 11.50
N LEU A 15 19.82 6.18 11.44
CA LEU A 15 19.46 7.35 10.65
C LEU A 15 19.70 8.66 11.44
N PRO A 16 20.04 9.78 10.77
CA PRO A 16 20.24 9.92 9.33
C PRO A 16 21.55 9.33 8.82
N LEU A 17 21.63 9.06 7.51
CA LEU A 17 22.81 8.48 6.84
C LEU A 17 23.75 9.58 6.33
N ASP A 18 24.21 10.48 7.19
CA ASP A 18 24.90 11.73 6.80
C ASP A 18 26.08 11.53 5.83
N THR A 19 26.94 10.53 6.09
CA THR A 19 28.11 10.29 5.22
C THR A 19 27.68 9.82 3.82
N ILE A 20 26.64 9.00 3.73
CA ILE A 20 26.10 8.44 2.47
C ILE A 20 25.36 9.56 1.73
N SER A 21 24.50 10.29 2.43
CA SER A 21 23.72 11.40 1.88
C SER A 21 24.62 12.48 1.29
N ASN A 22 25.66 12.89 2.01
CA ASN A 22 26.62 13.91 1.53
C ASN A 22 27.37 13.46 0.28
N LYS A 23 27.75 12.18 0.19
CA LYS A 23 28.43 11.65 -1.01
C LYS A 23 27.50 11.58 -2.21
N LEU A 24 26.25 11.11 -2.03
CA LEU A 24 25.25 11.05 -3.11
C LEU A 24 24.83 12.46 -3.55
N ALA A 25 24.72 13.42 -2.63
CA ALA A 25 24.41 14.82 -2.96
C ALA A 25 25.48 15.51 -3.82
N CYS A 26 26.73 15.05 -3.78
CA CYS A 26 27.80 15.56 -4.65
C CYS A 26 27.75 14.98 -6.07
N ASP A 27 27.01 13.92 -6.32
CA ASP A 27 26.86 13.30 -7.65
C ASP A 27 25.75 14.01 -8.44
N LYS A 28 26.15 14.98 -9.29
CA LYS A 28 25.20 15.76 -10.09
C LYS A 28 24.33 14.90 -11.01
N SER A 29 24.87 13.80 -11.54
CA SER A 29 24.12 12.91 -12.43
C SER A 29 23.06 12.13 -11.66
N PHE A 30 23.40 11.67 -10.46
CA PHE A 30 22.48 11.02 -9.54
C PHE A 30 21.34 11.97 -9.15
N ILE A 31 21.66 13.16 -8.67
CA ILE A 31 20.65 14.15 -8.25
C ILE A 31 19.73 14.54 -9.42
N SER A 32 20.29 14.84 -10.60
CA SER A 32 19.47 15.16 -11.78
C SER A 32 18.50 14.04 -12.14
N ASN A 33 18.91 12.78 -12.03
CA ASN A 33 18.08 11.62 -12.32
C ASN A 33 16.95 11.49 -11.30
N ILE A 34 17.27 11.58 -10.00
CA ILE A 34 16.29 11.51 -8.90
C ILE A 34 15.23 12.62 -9.02
N ILE A 35 15.65 13.87 -9.27
CA ILE A 35 14.72 14.99 -9.46
C ILE A 35 13.79 14.72 -10.65
N ARG A 36 14.34 14.33 -11.80
CA ARG A 36 13.53 14.05 -13.00
C ARG A 36 12.51 12.92 -12.79
N LYS A 37 12.87 11.87 -12.05
CA LYS A 37 11.96 10.77 -11.73
C LYS A 37 10.93 11.18 -10.68
N GLY A 38 11.35 11.90 -9.65
CA GLY A 38 10.46 12.41 -8.59
C GLY A 38 9.42 13.40 -9.12
N SER A 39 9.74 14.20 -10.16
CA SER A 39 8.78 15.13 -10.77
C SER A 39 7.54 14.44 -11.35
N ARG A 40 7.61 13.15 -11.69
CA ARG A 40 6.43 12.37 -12.13
C ARG A 40 5.39 12.23 -11.03
N LEU A 41 5.82 12.13 -9.76
CA LEU A 41 4.87 12.17 -8.65
C LEU A 41 4.17 13.53 -8.56
N SER A 42 4.90 14.62 -8.79
CA SER A 42 4.30 15.97 -8.80
C SER A 42 3.24 16.12 -9.90
N GLU A 43 3.43 15.47 -11.07
CA GLU A 43 2.42 15.42 -12.13
C GLU A 43 1.14 14.70 -11.66
N PHE A 44 1.29 13.56 -10.95
CA PHE A 44 0.16 12.84 -10.38
C PHE A 44 -0.55 13.66 -9.29
N ILE A 45 0.20 14.31 -8.39
CA ILE A 45 -0.35 15.19 -7.37
C ILE A 45 -1.14 16.34 -8.00
N GLY A 46 -0.57 17.01 -9.00
CA GLY A 46 -1.24 18.08 -9.73
C GLY A 46 -2.52 17.58 -10.42
N TYR A 47 -2.52 16.35 -10.94
CA TYR A 47 -3.71 15.72 -11.47
C TYR A 47 -4.79 15.54 -10.39
N LEU A 48 -4.45 14.97 -9.21
CA LEU A 48 -5.38 14.76 -8.10
C LEU A 48 -5.99 16.06 -7.58
N GLN A 49 -5.19 17.12 -7.44
CA GLN A 49 -5.65 18.43 -6.95
C GLN A 49 -6.68 19.10 -7.87
N ASN A 50 -6.65 18.80 -9.16
CA ASN A 50 -7.58 19.32 -10.15
C ASN A 50 -8.83 18.45 -10.35
N LEU A 51 -8.97 17.35 -9.59
CA LEU A 51 -10.17 16.51 -9.67
C LEU A 51 -11.30 17.06 -8.79
N PRO A 52 -12.55 17.12 -9.30
CA PRO A 52 -13.68 17.56 -8.51
C PRO A 52 -14.04 16.60 -7.36
N SER A 53 -13.75 15.33 -7.49
CA SER A 53 -14.07 14.29 -6.50
C SER A 53 -12.99 13.20 -6.46
N PRO A 54 -11.79 13.49 -5.91
CA PRO A 54 -10.71 12.50 -5.87
C PRO A 54 -11.04 11.28 -4.99
N GLN A 55 -12.03 11.39 -4.10
CA GLN A 55 -12.47 10.31 -3.20
C GLN A 55 -12.90 9.05 -3.95
N ILE A 56 -13.45 9.17 -5.16
CA ILE A 56 -13.88 8.02 -5.98
C ILE A 56 -12.71 7.11 -6.41
N LEU A 57 -11.47 7.59 -6.30
CA LEU A 57 -10.28 6.82 -6.61
C LEU A 57 -9.80 5.97 -5.43
N ILE A 58 -10.13 6.36 -4.19
CA ILE A 58 -9.50 5.82 -2.99
C ILE A 58 -9.71 4.30 -2.89
N SER A 59 -10.96 3.85 -2.93
CA SER A 59 -11.27 2.42 -2.73
C SER A 59 -10.66 1.53 -3.80
N SER A 60 -10.77 1.93 -5.06
CA SER A 60 -10.27 1.15 -6.20
C SER A 60 -8.74 1.03 -6.17
N LEU A 61 -8.02 2.14 -5.97
CA LEU A 61 -6.57 2.15 -5.90
C LEU A 61 -6.05 1.46 -4.63
N THR A 62 -6.75 1.62 -3.50
CA THR A 62 -6.40 0.93 -2.25
C THR A 62 -6.57 -0.58 -2.38
N LEU A 63 -7.65 -1.05 -2.99
CA LEU A 63 -7.86 -2.48 -3.22
C LEU A 63 -6.80 -3.05 -4.17
N GLN A 64 -6.45 -2.32 -5.23
CA GLN A 64 -5.36 -2.71 -6.14
C GLN A 64 -4.04 -2.86 -5.39
N GLU A 65 -3.67 -1.88 -4.56
CA GLU A 65 -2.47 -1.95 -3.72
C GLU A 65 -2.51 -3.14 -2.77
N ALA A 66 -3.63 -3.35 -2.07
CA ALA A 66 -3.79 -4.44 -1.11
C ALA A 66 -3.54 -5.81 -1.75
N VAL A 67 -4.08 -6.03 -2.95
CA VAL A 67 -3.86 -7.26 -3.73
C VAL A 67 -2.39 -7.39 -4.14
N LEU A 68 -1.79 -6.33 -4.68
CA LEU A 68 -0.42 -6.38 -5.20
C LEU A 68 0.62 -6.50 -4.08
N SER A 69 0.42 -5.78 -2.97
CA SER A 69 1.27 -5.89 -1.77
C SER A 69 1.18 -7.29 -1.15
N SER A 70 -0.01 -7.87 -1.04
CA SER A 70 -0.18 -9.23 -0.51
C SER A 70 0.37 -10.29 -1.48
N ARG A 71 0.32 -10.06 -2.79
CA ARG A 71 0.90 -10.96 -3.80
C ARG A 71 2.43 -11.12 -3.65
N ILE A 72 3.15 -10.06 -3.26
CA ILE A 72 4.59 -10.14 -2.95
C ILE A 72 4.86 -11.15 -1.83
N GLU A 73 3.91 -11.29 -0.89
CA GLU A 73 3.97 -12.24 0.24
C GLU A 73 3.37 -13.63 -0.08
N GLY A 74 2.95 -13.84 -1.34
CA GLY A 74 2.47 -15.14 -1.82
C GLY A 74 0.96 -15.35 -1.83
N THR A 75 0.16 -14.31 -1.58
CA THR A 75 -1.31 -14.33 -1.70
C THR A 75 -1.72 -14.48 -3.18
N LEU A 76 -2.68 -15.35 -3.48
CA LEU A 76 -3.11 -15.67 -4.85
C LEU A 76 -4.44 -15.01 -5.24
N ALA A 77 -5.22 -14.51 -4.28
CA ALA A 77 -6.50 -13.88 -4.55
C ALA A 77 -6.34 -12.63 -5.43
N THR A 78 -7.26 -12.47 -6.37
CA THR A 78 -7.35 -11.34 -7.29
C THR A 78 -8.33 -10.28 -6.76
N ILE A 79 -8.33 -9.09 -7.38
CA ILE A 79 -9.34 -8.06 -7.09
C ILE A 79 -10.75 -8.60 -7.34
N ALA A 80 -10.94 -9.38 -8.41
CA ALA A 80 -12.24 -10.01 -8.71
C ALA A 80 -12.68 -10.97 -7.61
N ASP A 81 -11.79 -11.80 -7.07
CA ASP A 81 -12.10 -12.71 -5.97
C ASP A 81 -12.56 -11.96 -4.71
N VAL A 82 -11.90 -10.85 -4.37
CA VAL A 82 -12.28 -10.03 -3.22
C VAL A 82 -13.66 -9.39 -3.41
N VAL A 83 -13.90 -8.79 -4.58
CA VAL A 83 -15.15 -8.06 -4.84
C VAL A 83 -16.35 -9.02 -4.97
N THR A 84 -16.13 -10.21 -5.58
CA THR A 84 -17.17 -11.24 -5.73
C THR A 84 -17.31 -12.16 -4.52
N GLU A 85 -16.45 -12.01 -3.50
CA GLU A 85 -16.40 -12.89 -2.31
C GLU A 85 -16.19 -14.38 -2.67
N ASN A 86 -15.30 -14.65 -3.61
CA ASN A 86 -14.99 -16.01 -4.06
C ASN A 86 -14.23 -16.79 -2.97
N ARG A 87 -14.96 -17.35 -2.02
CA ARG A 87 -14.40 -18.16 -0.91
C ARG A 87 -14.44 -19.66 -1.24
N SER A 88 -13.99 -20.03 -2.44
CA SER A 88 -14.04 -21.40 -2.96
C SER A 88 -13.18 -22.42 -2.18
N SER A 89 -12.18 -21.95 -1.44
CA SER A 89 -11.34 -22.77 -0.56
C SER A 89 -10.96 -21.98 0.71
N GLU A 90 -10.49 -22.70 1.74
CA GLU A 90 -9.99 -22.07 2.97
C GLU A 90 -8.80 -21.14 2.69
N THR A 91 -7.89 -21.54 1.80
CA THR A 91 -6.76 -20.70 1.37
C THR A 91 -7.26 -19.42 0.72
N MET A 92 -8.19 -19.51 -0.24
CA MET A 92 -8.75 -18.35 -0.91
C MET A 92 -9.51 -17.43 0.05
N ALA A 93 -10.24 -18.00 1.01
CA ALA A 93 -10.92 -17.21 2.04
C ALA A 93 -9.93 -16.46 2.93
N ASN A 94 -8.81 -17.08 3.31
CA ASN A 94 -7.75 -16.43 4.09
C ASN A 94 -7.06 -15.34 3.29
N ASP A 95 -6.76 -15.57 2.01
CA ASP A 95 -6.18 -14.59 1.11
C ASP A 95 -7.06 -13.34 0.97
N ILE A 96 -8.37 -13.51 0.83
CA ILE A 96 -9.34 -12.40 0.78
C ILE A 96 -9.33 -11.62 2.09
N ILE A 97 -9.35 -12.29 3.24
CA ILE A 97 -9.29 -11.62 4.54
C ILE A 97 -8.00 -10.82 4.69
N GLU A 98 -6.87 -11.35 4.22
CA GLU A 98 -5.58 -10.64 4.25
C GLU A 98 -5.62 -9.34 3.45
N ILE A 99 -6.24 -9.36 2.26
CA ILE A 99 -6.41 -8.17 1.42
C ILE A 99 -7.37 -7.17 2.08
N GLU A 100 -8.51 -7.64 2.61
CA GLU A 100 -9.48 -6.80 3.33
C GLU A 100 -8.83 -6.13 4.56
N ASN A 101 -7.97 -6.85 5.28
CA ASN A 101 -7.22 -6.34 6.42
C ASN A 101 -6.21 -5.25 6.02
N TYR A 102 -5.55 -5.41 4.87
CA TYR A 102 -4.69 -4.34 4.32
C TYR A 102 -5.49 -3.06 4.04
N CYS A 103 -6.67 -3.19 3.43
CA CYS A 103 -7.55 -2.04 3.19
C CYS A 103 -7.99 -1.36 4.49
N LYS A 104 -8.31 -2.14 5.54
CA LYS A 104 -8.63 -1.59 6.88
C LYS A 104 -7.44 -0.87 7.49
N ALA A 105 -6.24 -1.42 7.38
CA ALA A 105 -5.03 -0.83 7.92
C ALA A 105 -4.69 0.52 7.28
N ILE A 106 -4.73 0.62 5.93
CA ILE A 106 -4.48 1.92 5.26
C ILE A 106 -5.55 2.96 5.60
N HIS A 107 -6.82 2.53 5.67
CA HIS A 107 -7.93 3.40 6.06
C HIS A 107 -7.76 3.94 7.49
N TYR A 108 -7.40 3.08 8.45
CA TYR A 108 -7.06 3.49 9.81
C TYR A 108 -5.91 4.50 9.83
N GLY A 109 -4.82 4.21 9.10
CA GLY A 109 -3.68 5.11 8.98
C GLY A 109 -4.05 6.48 8.41
N HIS A 110 -4.88 6.49 7.36
CA HIS A 110 -5.41 7.72 6.76
C HIS A 110 -6.24 8.53 7.75
N LEU A 111 -7.21 7.90 8.40
CA LEU A 111 -8.08 8.60 9.37
C LEU A 111 -7.28 9.14 10.55
N THR A 112 -6.33 8.36 11.07
CA THR A 112 -5.46 8.79 12.17
C THR A 112 -4.62 10.00 11.78
N LEU A 113 -3.96 9.98 10.61
CA LEU A 113 -3.07 11.06 10.18
C LEU A 113 -3.79 12.28 9.56
N ARG A 114 -5.09 12.17 9.34
CA ARG A 114 -5.92 13.33 8.91
C ARG A 114 -6.03 14.38 10.01
N ASP A 115 -5.95 13.97 11.26
CA ASP A 115 -5.84 14.89 12.38
C ASP A 115 -4.45 15.54 12.36
N HIS A 116 -4.39 16.87 12.32
CA HIS A 116 -3.16 17.64 12.16
C HIS A 116 -2.15 17.47 13.31
N ASP A 117 -2.62 17.02 14.48
CA ASP A 117 -1.79 16.79 15.65
C ASP A 117 -1.30 15.34 15.75
N ALA A 118 -1.78 14.44 14.88
CA ALA A 118 -1.40 13.05 14.90
C ALA A 118 -0.01 12.84 14.28
N LEU A 119 0.78 11.99 14.91
CA LEU A 119 2.14 11.67 14.50
C LEU A 119 2.27 10.19 14.15
N ILE A 120 3.07 9.89 13.12
CA ILE A 120 3.53 8.50 12.93
C ILE A 120 4.33 8.10 14.17
N SER A 121 3.94 7.00 14.83
CA SER A 121 4.49 6.53 16.09
C SER A 121 4.61 5.00 16.13
N LYS A 122 5.41 4.46 17.05
CA LYS A 122 5.48 3.01 17.28
C LYS A 122 4.09 2.43 17.53
N ASN A 123 3.27 3.10 18.35
CA ASN A 123 1.92 2.65 18.64
C ASN A 123 1.05 2.59 17.36
N MET A 124 1.11 3.60 16.51
CA MET A 124 0.41 3.57 15.23
C MET A 124 0.87 2.40 14.34
N ILE A 125 2.19 2.18 14.23
CA ILE A 125 2.74 1.05 13.46
C ILE A 125 2.28 -0.28 14.03
N CYS A 126 2.26 -0.43 15.35
CA CYS A 126 1.72 -1.62 16.03
C CYS A 126 0.23 -1.82 15.74
N GLN A 127 -0.58 -0.75 15.72
CA GLN A 127 -2.00 -0.85 15.37
C GLN A 127 -2.21 -1.23 13.89
N LEU A 128 -1.42 -0.69 12.97
CA LEU A 128 -1.43 -1.11 11.56
C LEU A 128 -1.14 -2.62 11.44
N HIS A 129 -0.15 -3.11 12.18
CA HIS A 129 0.20 -4.52 12.21
C HIS A 129 -0.92 -5.40 12.83
N ILE A 130 -1.58 -4.95 13.90
CA ILE A 130 -2.76 -5.64 14.46
C ILE A 130 -3.83 -5.80 13.40
N LEU A 131 -4.18 -4.73 12.70
CA LEU A 131 -5.20 -4.75 11.67
C LEU A 131 -4.84 -5.66 10.49
N LEU A 132 -3.57 -5.69 10.07
CA LEU A 132 -3.09 -6.56 9.01
C LEU A 132 -3.21 -8.05 9.34
N LEU A 133 -3.07 -8.42 10.61
CA LEU A 133 -3.12 -9.81 11.08
C LEU A 133 -4.44 -10.16 11.77
N ASP A 134 -5.46 -9.31 11.65
CA ASP A 134 -6.80 -9.57 12.23
C ASP A 134 -7.40 -10.89 11.70
N ASN A 135 -8.30 -11.48 12.49
CA ASN A 135 -8.97 -12.76 12.21
C ASN A 135 -8.01 -13.97 12.05
N ASN A 136 -6.89 -13.99 12.76
CA ASN A 136 -5.92 -15.11 12.77
C ASN A 136 -5.41 -15.51 11.37
N VAL A 137 -5.35 -14.58 10.45
CA VAL A 137 -4.78 -14.81 9.12
C VAL A 137 -3.34 -15.34 9.28
N ARG A 138 -3.06 -16.49 8.67
CA ARG A 138 -1.75 -17.20 8.73
C ARG A 138 -1.29 -17.72 10.09
N ARG A 139 -2.23 -18.02 11.05
CA ARG A 139 -2.03 -18.69 12.36
C ARG A 139 -1.79 -17.76 13.57
N ALA A 140 -2.28 -18.21 14.74
CA ALA A 140 -2.42 -17.45 15.98
C ALA A 140 -1.10 -17.10 16.71
N ASP A 141 0.06 -17.61 16.29
CA ASP A 141 1.34 -17.49 16.99
C ASP A 141 2.18 -16.25 16.60
N LYS A 142 1.58 -15.28 15.88
CA LYS A 142 2.30 -14.16 15.26
C LYS A 142 2.36 -12.86 16.06
N THR A 143 1.85 -12.85 17.26
CA THR A 143 1.89 -11.72 18.18
C THR A 143 1.56 -10.37 17.54
N PRO A 144 0.30 -10.16 17.03
CA PRO A 144 -0.07 -8.92 16.36
C PRO A 144 0.19 -7.68 17.22
N GLY A 145 0.85 -6.68 16.68
CA GLY A 145 1.16 -5.42 17.36
C GLY A 145 2.32 -5.46 18.33
N ILE A 146 2.97 -6.60 18.47
CA ILE A 146 4.11 -6.77 19.42
C ILE A 146 5.39 -6.94 18.61
N PHE A 147 6.41 -6.16 18.90
CA PHE A 147 7.73 -6.35 18.33
C PHE A 147 8.31 -7.70 18.71
N LYS A 148 9.12 -8.26 17.84
CA LYS A 148 9.72 -9.59 18.01
C LYS A 148 10.53 -9.69 19.30
N THR A 149 10.35 -10.79 20.02
CA THR A 149 11.14 -11.18 21.20
C THR A 149 12.14 -12.28 20.88
N GLU A 150 11.96 -12.93 19.72
CA GLU A 150 12.83 -13.98 19.19
C GLU A 150 13.43 -13.54 17.86
N GLN A 151 14.60 -14.10 17.50
CA GLN A 151 15.26 -13.78 16.24
C GLN A 151 14.47 -14.28 15.05
N ASN A 152 14.21 -13.40 14.08
CA ASN A 152 13.69 -13.79 12.77
C ASN A 152 14.82 -14.28 11.88
N PHE A 153 14.44 -15.17 10.96
CA PHE A 153 15.32 -15.71 9.94
C PHE A 153 14.57 -15.69 8.60
N ILE A 154 15.13 -15.00 7.61
CA ILE A 154 14.55 -14.90 6.27
C ILE A 154 15.34 -15.80 5.35
N GLN A 155 14.71 -16.90 4.92
CA GLN A 155 15.29 -17.82 3.96
C GLN A 155 15.13 -17.28 2.55
N ASN A 156 16.21 -17.32 1.78
CA ASN A 156 16.19 -17.00 0.36
C ASN A 156 17.19 -17.85 -0.39
N ASP A 157 16.70 -18.79 -1.17
CA ASP A 157 17.52 -19.78 -1.86
C ASP A 157 18.36 -19.18 -3.02
N ILE A 158 17.95 -18.04 -3.56
CA ILE A 158 18.63 -17.36 -4.67
C ILE A 158 19.65 -16.34 -4.16
N LEU A 159 19.21 -15.48 -3.23
CA LEU A 159 20.03 -14.38 -2.73
C LEU A 159 20.82 -14.74 -1.47
N GLY A 160 20.59 -15.94 -0.89
CA GLY A 160 21.14 -16.38 0.38
C GLY A 160 20.35 -15.86 1.58
N ASN A 161 20.47 -16.56 2.70
CA ASN A 161 19.76 -16.30 3.92
C ASN A 161 20.11 -14.94 4.53
N PHE A 162 19.15 -14.35 5.24
CA PHE A 162 19.30 -13.07 5.94
C PHE A 162 18.81 -13.18 7.38
N THR A 163 19.56 -12.62 8.30
CA THR A 163 19.20 -12.50 9.71
C THR A 163 19.02 -11.01 10.04
N PRO A 164 17.78 -10.54 10.23
CA PRO A 164 17.49 -9.14 10.57
C PRO A 164 18.07 -8.70 11.92
N LEU A 165 17.87 -7.42 12.25
CA LEU A 165 18.28 -6.82 13.52
C LEU A 165 17.93 -7.72 14.72
N PRO A 166 18.82 -7.85 15.76
CA PRO A 166 18.50 -8.60 16.97
C PRO A 166 17.30 -8.04 17.74
N PRO A 167 16.47 -8.90 18.37
CA PRO A 167 15.28 -8.46 19.12
C PRO A 167 15.59 -7.40 20.18
N VAL A 168 16.69 -7.54 20.90
CA VAL A 168 17.11 -6.62 21.97
C VAL A 168 17.33 -5.18 21.49
N LEU A 169 17.62 -4.97 20.22
CA LEU A 169 17.83 -3.65 19.61
C LEU A 169 16.59 -3.12 18.87
N THR A 170 15.55 -3.93 18.72
CA THR A 170 14.39 -3.57 17.86
C THR A 170 13.73 -2.29 18.32
N ASP A 171 13.49 -2.11 19.62
CA ASP A 171 12.79 -0.93 20.14
C ASP A 171 13.59 0.35 19.94
N GLU A 172 14.90 0.32 20.19
CA GLU A 172 15.83 1.44 19.96
C GLU A 172 15.90 1.86 18.49
N TYR A 173 15.96 0.88 17.57
CA TYR A 173 16.02 1.18 16.13
C TYR A 173 14.67 1.65 15.58
N MET A 174 13.57 1.21 16.15
CA MET A 174 12.25 1.75 15.82
C MET A 174 12.08 3.18 16.34
N ASP A 175 12.63 3.54 17.51
CA ASP A 175 12.66 4.93 17.97
C ASP A 175 13.46 5.81 17.01
N ASN A 176 14.65 5.39 16.61
CA ASN A 176 15.47 6.11 15.64
C ASN A 176 14.77 6.27 14.29
N LEU A 177 14.06 5.23 13.81
CA LEU A 177 13.28 5.31 12.56
C LEU A 177 12.15 6.32 12.68
N ILE A 178 11.44 6.35 13.81
CA ILE A 178 10.35 7.31 14.06
C ILE A 178 10.88 8.75 14.15
N GLU A 179 11.99 8.96 14.83
CA GLU A 179 12.65 10.27 14.86
C GLU A 179 13.00 10.75 13.46
N TYR A 180 13.58 9.87 12.63
CA TYR A 180 13.90 10.17 11.23
C TYR A 180 12.66 10.52 10.41
N ILE A 181 11.56 9.77 10.57
CA ILE A 181 10.28 10.02 9.88
C ILE A 181 9.73 11.40 10.25
N ARG A 182 9.82 11.79 11.51
CA ARG A 182 9.26 13.06 12.03
C ARG A 182 10.14 14.27 11.72
N ALA A 183 11.43 14.05 11.58
CA ALA A 183 12.38 15.15 11.37
C ALA A 183 12.00 15.97 10.09
N ASP A 184 12.02 17.29 10.25
CA ASP A 184 12.08 18.18 9.12
C ASP A 184 13.52 18.16 8.62
N SER A 185 13.72 17.68 7.43
CA SER A 185 15.05 17.54 6.84
C SER A 185 15.13 18.28 5.50
N GLU A 186 16.34 18.70 5.11
CA GLU A 186 16.61 19.23 3.76
C GLU A 186 16.53 18.14 2.68
N ILE A 187 16.34 16.87 3.10
CA ILE A 187 16.22 15.72 2.20
C ILE A 187 14.78 15.65 1.72
N SER A 188 14.58 15.43 0.42
CA SER A 188 13.25 15.21 -0.18
C SER A 188 12.48 14.09 0.54
N GLU A 189 11.20 14.32 0.81
CA GLU A 189 10.30 13.37 1.45
C GLU A 189 10.21 12.04 0.68
N LEU A 190 10.43 12.05 -0.63
CA LEU A 190 10.54 10.81 -1.43
C LEU A 190 11.80 10.02 -1.09
N VAL A 191 12.93 10.70 -0.90
CA VAL A 191 14.16 10.04 -0.42
C VAL A 191 13.95 9.52 1.00
N GLN A 192 13.29 10.32 1.85
CA GLN A 192 12.95 9.90 3.20
C GLN A 192 12.05 8.64 3.21
N ALA A 193 11.06 8.57 2.30
CA ALA A 193 10.21 7.39 2.16
C ALA A 193 10.99 6.15 1.69
N ALA A 194 11.92 6.32 0.73
CA ALA A 194 12.76 5.23 0.25
C ALA A 194 13.71 4.69 1.34
N VAL A 195 14.31 5.59 2.11
CA VAL A 195 15.22 5.24 3.22
C VAL A 195 14.43 4.60 4.35
N MET A 196 13.29 5.18 4.74
CA MET A 196 12.39 4.63 5.76
C MET A 196 11.99 3.20 5.44
N HIS A 197 11.55 2.95 4.20
CA HIS A 197 11.12 1.62 3.78
C HIS A 197 12.27 0.59 3.88
N ALA A 198 13.44 0.89 3.32
CA ALA A 198 14.59 0.00 3.39
C ALA A 198 15.05 -0.26 4.84
N GLN A 199 15.09 0.79 5.68
CA GLN A 199 15.46 0.67 7.07
C GLN A 199 14.47 -0.20 7.85
N PHE A 200 13.16 -0.03 7.62
CA PHE A 200 12.13 -0.85 8.23
C PHE A 200 12.28 -2.33 7.86
N GLU A 201 12.56 -2.64 6.58
CA GLU A 201 12.80 -4.00 6.12
C GLU A 201 14.07 -4.62 6.74
N MET A 202 15.13 -3.84 6.97
CA MET A 202 16.35 -4.31 7.64
C MET A 202 16.15 -4.51 9.15
N ILE A 203 15.37 -3.67 9.83
CA ILE A 203 14.99 -3.85 11.24
C ILE A 203 14.11 -5.08 11.39
N HIS A 204 13.12 -5.24 10.51
CA HIS A 204 12.17 -6.36 10.50
C HIS A 204 11.52 -6.57 11.85
N PRO A 205 10.78 -5.56 12.40
CA PRO A 205 10.44 -5.50 13.82
C PRO A 205 9.43 -6.54 14.28
N PHE A 206 8.63 -7.12 13.41
CA PHE A 206 7.58 -8.07 13.76
C PHE A 206 7.95 -9.50 13.37
N LYS A 207 7.26 -10.49 13.95
CA LYS A 207 7.44 -11.90 13.63
C LYS A 207 7.01 -12.25 12.20
N ASP A 208 5.98 -11.55 11.67
CA ASP A 208 5.45 -11.66 10.31
C ASP A 208 4.84 -10.32 9.87
N GLY A 209 4.48 -10.17 8.59
CA GLY A 209 3.77 -8.99 8.07
C GLY A 209 4.62 -7.73 7.89
N ASN A 210 5.95 -7.82 8.07
CA ASN A 210 6.84 -6.66 7.95
C ASN A 210 6.77 -6.01 6.55
N GLY A 211 6.88 -6.80 5.48
CA GLY A 211 6.83 -6.27 4.12
C GLY A 211 5.53 -5.48 3.82
N ARG A 212 4.37 -5.97 4.28
CA ARG A 212 3.10 -5.26 4.12
C ARG A 212 3.06 -3.96 4.92
N VAL A 213 3.51 -3.97 6.18
CA VAL A 213 3.63 -2.75 6.99
C VAL A 213 4.59 -1.76 6.34
N GLY A 214 5.78 -2.20 5.92
CA GLY A 214 6.78 -1.35 5.27
C GLY A 214 6.26 -0.67 4.01
N ARG A 215 5.53 -1.41 3.14
CA ARG A 215 4.94 -0.83 1.93
C ARG A 215 3.76 0.11 2.24
N LEU A 216 2.95 -0.21 3.23
CA LEU A 216 1.84 0.62 3.71
C LEU A 216 2.34 1.95 4.33
N LEU A 217 3.50 1.96 4.95
CA LEU A 217 4.10 3.17 5.51
C LEU A 217 4.54 4.18 4.43
N ILE A 218 4.82 3.77 3.19
CA ILE A 218 5.24 4.68 2.11
C ILE A 218 4.16 5.75 1.83
N PRO A 219 2.93 5.39 1.41
CA PRO A 219 1.89 6.38 1.16
C PRO A 219 1.47 7.15 2.42
N LEU A 220 1.50 6.51 3.60
CA LEU A 220 1.17 7.18 4.85
C LEU A 220 2.22 8.24 5.24
N LEU A 221 3.51 7.99 5.00
CA LEU A 221 4.56 8.99 5.23
C LEU A 221 4.39 10.18 4.28
N LEU A 222 4.17 9.92 2.98
CA LEU A 222 3.97 10.98 2.01
C LEU A 222 2.73 11.83 2.31
N PHE A 223 1.66 11.20 2.83
CA PHE A 223 0.47 11.89 3.31
C PHE A 223 0.76 12.71 4.59
N TYR A 224 1.43 12.11 5.57
CA TYR A 224 1.85 12.76 6.81
C TYR A 224 2.72 14.00 6.55
N LYS A 225 3.63 13.91 5.60
CA LYS A 225 4.50 15.02 5.15
C LYS A 225 3.80 16.01 4.20
N LYS A 226 2.48 15.86 3.99
CA LYS A 226 1.66 16.74 3.12
C LYS A 226 2.12 16.79 1.66
N VAL A 227 2.87 15.80 1.21
CA VAL A 227 3.23 15.62 -0.19
C VAL A 227 2.00 15.16 -0.98
N LEU A 228 1.21 14.25 -0.42
CA LEU A 228 -0.01 13.72 -1.02
C LEU A 228 -1.25 14.30 -0.33
N PRO A 229 -2.33 14.65 -1.08
CA PRO A 229 -3.61 15.03 -0.50
C PRO A 229 -4.39 13.85 0.10
N PHE A 230 -4.09 12.62 -0.35
CA PHE A 230 -4.61 11.33 0.13
C PHE A 230 -3.52 10.29 0.04
N PRO A 231 -3.48 9.26 0.91
CA PRO A 231 -2.44 8.22 0.85
C PRO A 231 -2.73 7.18 -0.25
N ILE A 232 -2.82 7.63 -1.50
CA ILE A 232 -3.19 6.81 -2.68
C ILE A 232 -2.10 6.73 -3.75
N PHE A 233 -0.87 7.02 -3.38
CA PHE A 233 0.28 6.71 -4.22
C PHE A 233 0.89 5.38 -3.79
N TYR A 234 0.78 4.38 -4.64
CA TYR A 234 1.18 3.01 -4.36
C TYR A 234 2.27 2.54 -5.30
N ILE A 235 3.25 1.79 -4.78
CA ILE A 235 4.42 1.33 -5.54
C ILE A 235 4.51 -0.21 -5.59
N SER A 236 3.59 -0.92 -4.94
CA SER A 236 3.69 -2.38 -4.84
C SER A 236 3.56 -3.10 -6.18
N ARG A 237 2.90 -2.53 -7.19
CA ARG A 237 2.89 -3.09 -8.54
C ARG A 237 4.30 -3.18 -9.11
N TYR A 238 5.05 -2.08 -9.03
CA TYR A 238 6.44 -2.05 -9.51
C TYR A 238 7.33 -3.05 -8.75
N PHE A 239 7.17 -3.13 -7.42
CA PHE A 239 7.91 -4.10 -6.61
C PHE A 239 7.53 -5.55 -6.93
N ALA A 240 6.25 -5.85 -7.18
CA ALA A 240 5.78 -7.17 -7.56
C ALA A 240 6.29 -7.60 -8.95
N GLU A 241 6.24 -6.72 -9.93
CA GLU A 241 6.74 -6.95 -11.29
C GLU A 241 8.26 -7.13 -11.33
N ASN A 242 8.98 -6.50 -10.38
CA ASN A 242 10.45 -6.54 -10.27
C ASN A 242 10.90 -7.19 -8.95
N ASN A 243 10.19 -8.21 -8.46
CA ASN A 243 10.34 -8.77 -7.11
C ASN A 243 11.75 -9.26 -6.80
N ASP A 244 12.40 -9.94 -7.74
CA ASP A 244 13.78 -10.42 -7.55
C ASP A 244 14.77 -9.25 -7.43
N THR A 245 14.59 -8.21 -8.23
CA THR A 245 15.42 -7.00 -8.20
C THR A 245 15.18 -6.21 -6.91
N TYR A 246 13.92 -6.08 -6.48
CA TYR A 246 13.54 -5.48 -5.21
C TYR A 246 14.23 -6.16 -4.02
N LYS A 247 14.12 -7.48 -3.94
CA LYS A 247 14.78 -8.28 -2.89
C LYS A 247 16.31 -8.19 -2.98
N LYS A 248 16.87 -8.19 -4.21
CA LYS A 248 18.31 -8.05 -4.42
C LYS A 248 18.86 -6.75 -3.87
N TYR A 249 18.19 -5.61 -4.09
CA TYR A 249 18.67 -4.33 -3.58
C TYR A 249 18.54 -4.21 -2.07
N LEU A 250 17.46 -4.71 -1.47
CA LEU A 250 17.34 -4.79 0.00
C LEU A 250 18.45 -5.68 0.60
N ALA A 251 18.73 -6.83 -0.03
CA ALA A 251 19.80 -7.70 0.41
C ALA A 251 21.20 -7.06 0.25
N ALA A 252 21.42 -6.25 -0.78
CA ALA A 252 22.68 -5.54 -0.98
C ALA A 252 22.91 -4.50 0.12
N LEU A 253 21.88 -3.76 0.55
CA LEU A 253 21.95 -2.83 1.67
C LEU A 253 22.39 -3.50 2.97
N SER A 254 21.87 -4.69 3.25
CA SER A 254 22.18 -5.44 4.47
C SER A 254 23.54 -6.14 4.46
N ARG A 255 24.18 -6.29 3.29
CA ARG A 255 25.48 -6.98 3.12
C ARG A 255 26.65 -6.05 2.93
N ALA A 256 26.38 -4.79 2.62
CA ALA A 256 27.42 -3.78 2.42
C ALA A 256 28.24 -3.57 3.68
N SER A 257 29.52 -3.96 3.65
CA SER A 257 30.45 -3.94 4.79
C SER A 257 31.39 -2.73 4.80
N SER A 258 31.79 -2.28 3.60
CA SER A 258 32.63 -1.09 3.47
C SER A 258 31.76 0.17 3.19
N LYS A 259 32.33 1.35 3.43
CA LYS A 259 31.67 2.64 3.11
C LYS A 259 31.33 2.76 1.63
N GLU A 260 32.22 2.33 0.77
CA GLU A 260 32.05 2.36 -0.68
C GLU A 260 30.90 1.44 -1.12
N GLU A 261 30.83 0.23 -0.56
CA GLU A 261 29.72 -0.70 -0.80
C GLU A 261 28.40 -0.14 -0.31
N GLN A 262 28.36 0.50 0.87
CA GLN A 262 27.15 1.12 1.39
C GLN A 262 26.68 2.26 0.49
N ILE A 263 27.56 3.16 0.04
CA ILE A 263 27.24 4.25 -0.89
C ILE A 263 26.67 3.69 -2.21
N SER A 264 27.29 2.63 -2.75
CA SER A 264 26.81 1.99 -3.98
C SER A 264 25.46 1.34 -3.78
N ALA A 265 25.27 0.57 -2.71
CA ALA A 265 24.00 -0.10 -2.41
C ALA A 265 22.84 0.89 -2.21
N TRP A 266 23.06 1.98 -1.46
CA TRP A 266 22.06 3.02 -1.31
C TRP A 266 21.77 3.77 -2.60
N ARG A 267 22.78 4.04 -3.44
CA ARG A 267 22.58 4.62 -4.78
C ARG A 267 21.66 3.73 -5.64
N ASP A 268 21.97 2.45 -5.71
CA ASP A 268 21.23 1.48 -6.52
C ASP A 268 19.80 1.30 -6.02
N TRP A 269 19.63 1.23 -4.70
CA TRP A 269 18.30 1.21 -4.07
C TRP A 269 17.48 2.46 -4.41
N LEU A 270 18.05 3.65 -4.26
CA LEU A 270 17.36 4.90 -4.58
C LEU A 270 17.01 5.00 -6.07
N TYR A 271 17.91 4.58 -6.97
CA TYR A 271 17.57 4.52 -8.39
C TYR A 271 16.38 3.62 -8.66
N PHE A 272 16.38 2.42 -8.09
CA PHE A 272 15.29 1.46 -8.24
C PHE A 272 13.96 2.02 -7.67
N PHE A 273 13.99 2.58 -6.47
CA PHE A 273 12.81 3.16 -5.85
C PHE A 273 12.22 4.31 -6.70
N PHE A 274 13.07 5.22 -7.18
CA PHE A 274 12.63 6.34 -8.00
C PHE A 274 12.20 5.92 -9.42
N ASP A 275 12.72 4.83 -9.96
CA ASP A 275 12.17 4.21 -11.18
C ASP A 275 10.74 3.73 -10.94
N GLY A 276 10.49 3.09 -9.80
CA GLY A 276 9.17 2.72 -9.36
C GLY A 276 8.24 3.92 -9.19
N VAL A 277 8.71 4.98 -8.52
CA VAL A 277 7.94 6.23 -8.38
C VAL A 277 7.53 6.80 -9.73
N ALA A 278 8.46 6.91 -10.68
CA ALA A 278 8.16 7.45 -12.00
C ALA A 278 7.17 6.57 -12.78
N THR A 279 7.37 5.26 -12.76
CA THR A 279 6.53 4.29 -13.47
C THR A 279 5.11 4.29 -12.91
N GLU A 280 4.96 4.18 -11.58
CA GLU A 280 3.65 4.12 -10.95
C GLU A 280 2.91 5.46 -11.02
N SER A 281 3.60 6.60 -10.98
CA SER A 281 2.95 7.92 -11.18
C SER A 281 2.24 8.00 -12.53
N ILE A 282 2.89 7.54 -13.60
CA ILE A 282 2.30 7.51 -14.96
C ILE A 282 1.10 6.55 -14.99
N ARG A 283 1.23 5.36 -14.39
CA ARG A 283 0.15 4.36 -14.31
C ARG A 283 -1.04 4.90 -13.53
N HIS A 284 -0.79 5.51 -12.36
CA HIS A 284 -1.86 6.09 -11.53
C HIS A 284 -2.62 7.20 -12.24
N ILE A 285 -1.95 8.08 -13.00
CA ILE A 285 -2.64 9.09 -13.83
C ILE A 285 -3.53 8.41 -14.87
N SER A 286 -3.03 7.38 -15.56
CA SER A 286 -3.81 6.64 -16.58
C SER A 286 -5.02 5.95 -15.98
N THR A 287 -4.82 5.18 -14.89
CA THR A 287 -5.90 4.48 -14.17
C THR A 287 -6.93 5.46 -13.63
N SER A 288 -6.47 6.57 -13.02
CA SER A 288 -7.38 7.60 -12.49
C SER A 288 -8.23 8.25 -13.59
N ARG A 289 -7.69 8.50 -14.77
CA ARG A 289 -8.47 9.01 -15.92
C ARG A 289 -9.58 8.04 -16.30
N GLN A 290 -9.27 6.76 -16.44
CA GLN A 290 -10.25 5.73 -16.80
C GLN A 290 -11.35 5.61 -15.73
N ILE A 291 -11.02 5.66 -14.44
CA ILE A 291 -12.00 5.64 -13.34
C ILE A 291 -12.92 6.87 -13.40
N ILE A 292 -12.36 8.05 -13.63
CA ILE A 292 -13.13 9.31 -13.75
C ILE A 292 -14.05 9.29 -14.97
N ASP A 293 -13.57 8.78 -16.09
CA ASP A 293 -14.40 8.69 -17.30
C ASP A 293 -15.53 7.68 -17.11
N LEU A 294 -15.27 6.54 -16.46
CA LEU A 294 -16.31 5.59 -16.06
C LEU A 294 -17.33 6.23 -15.09
N TYR A 295 -16.87 7.02 -14.13
CA TYR A 295 -17.75 7.74 -13.21
C TYR A 295 -18.69 8.72 -13.94
N LYS A 296 -18.17 9.51 -14.90
CA LYS A 296 -18.96 10.42 -15.73
C LYS A 296 -19.99 9.66 -16.56
N GLU A 297 -19.59 8.56 -17.18
CA GLU A 297 -20.45 7.69 -18.00
C GLU A 297 -21.60 7.12 -17.16
N MET A 298 -21.30 6.57 -15.97
CA MET A 298 -22.31 6.02 -15.07
C MET A 298 -23.25 7.10 -14.52
N SER A 299 -22.71 8.27 -14.17
CA SER A 299 -23.51 9.42 -13.68
C SER A 299 -24.49 9.90 -14.77
N ALA A 300 -24.06 9.95 -16.03
CA ALA A 300 -24.93 10.26 -17.16
C ALA A 300 -25.99 9.16 -17.40
N ALA A 301 -25.62 7.89 -17.24
CA ALA A 301 -26.54 6.76 -17.41
C ALA A 301 -27.67 6.74 -16.38
N VAL A 302 -27.43 7.26 -15.16
CA VAL A 302 -28.43 7.36 -14.09
C VAL A 302 -29.48 8.43 -14.39
N ASN A 303 -29.13 9.47 -15.13
CA ASN A 303 -30.01 10.53 -15.65
C ASN A 303 -30.93 11.21 -14.59
N LYS A 304 -30.51 11.19 -13.30
CA LYS A 304 -31.23 11.84 -12.19
C LYS A 304 -30.21 12.31 -11.16
N THR A 305 -30.08 13.62 -10.97
CA THR A 305 -29.16 14.21 -10.00
C THR A 305 -29.35 13.66 -8.58
N ALA A 306 -30.59 13.42 -8.16
CA ALA A 306 -30.91 12.86 -6.84
C ALA A 306 -30.36 11.42 -6.63
N MET A 307 -29.89 10.76 -7.67
CA MET A 307 -29.36 9.39 -7.61
C MET A 307 -27.83 9.33 -7.79
N ILE A 308 -27.15 10.45 -7.96
CA ILE A 308 -25.68 10.50 -8.01
C ILE A 308 -25.04 9.89 -6.75
N PRO A 309 -25.58 10.11 -5.51
CA PRO A 309 -25.04 9.47 -4.31
C PRO A 309 -25.00 7.94 -4.36
N LEU A 310 -25.86 7.29 -5.17
CA LEU A 310 -25.78 5.84 -5.40
C LEU A 310 -24.56 5.47 -6.26
N VAL A 311 -24.22 6.31 -7.24
CA VAL A 311 -23.00 6.13 -8.05
C VAL A 311 -21.77 6.34 -7.18
N ASP A 312 -21.76 7.40 -6.36
CA ASP A 312 -20.67 7.68 -5.42
C ASP A 312 -20.42 6.45 -4.52
N LEU A 313 -21.50 5.89 -3.94
CA LEU A 313 -21.43 4.74 -3.06
C LEU A 313 -20.88 3.49 -3.78
N LEU A 314 -21.17 3.29 -5.08
CA LEU A 314 -20.60 2.20 -5.87
C LEU A 314 -19.08 2.33 -6.02
N PHE A 315 -18.56 3.55 -6.22
CA PHE A 315 -17.12 3.79 -6.29
C PHE A 315 -16.45 3.70 -4.91
N GLU A 316 -17.17 3.98 -3.83
CA GLU A 316 -16.67 3.85 -2.47
C GLU A 316 -16.62 2.40 -1.98
N GLN A 317 -17.63 1.58 -2.29
CA GLN A 317 -17.78 0.25 -1.71
C GLN A 317 -17.51 -0.90 -2.67
N LEU A 318 -17.53 -0.65 -4.00
CA LEU A 318 -17.35 -1.62 -5.09
C LEU A 318 -18.40 -2.75 -5.13
N LYS A 319 -19.15 -2.94 -4.05
CA LYS A 319 -20.29 -3.86 -3.92
C LYS A 319 -21.33 -3.27 -2.98
N ILE A 320 -22.60 -3.38 -3.32
CA ILE A 320 -23.70 -2.83 -2.53
C ILE A 320 -24.89 -3.78 -2.45
N SER A 321 -25.63 -3.72 -1.36
CA SER A 321 -26.94 -4.36 -1.26
C SER A 321 -28.05 -3.31 -1.33
N PRO A 322 -29.15 -3.54 -2.07
CA PRO A 322 -30.23 -2.58 -2.18
C PRO A 322 -30.81 -2.11 -0.83
N PRO A 323 -31.04 -2.98 0.17
CA PRO A 323 -31.53 -2.55 1.47
C PRO A 323 -30.56 -1.58 2.19
N ALA A 324 -29.24 -1.83 2.11
CA ALA A 324 -28.24 -0.94 2.71
C ALA A 324 -28.23 0.43 2.03
N VAL A 325 -28.30 0.46 0.69
CA VAL A 325 -28.38 1.71 -0.08
C VAL A 325 -29.62 2.52 0.28
N ILE A 326 -30.80 1.86 0.32
CA ILE A 326 -32.06 2.50 0.67
C ILE A 326 -31.98 3.12 2.08
N SER A 327 -31.43 2.38 3.04
CA SER A 327 -31.29 2.84 4.43
C SER A 327 -30.27 3.97 4.58
N SER A 328 -29.09 3.85 3.98
CA SER A 328 -27.99 4.82 4.14
C SER A 328 -28.25 6.13 3.41
N LEU A 329 -28.78 6.06 2.18
CA LEU A 329 -29.01 7.23 1.33
C LEU A 329 -30.45 7.78 1.43
N GLN A 330 -31.35 7.11 2.18
CA GLN A 330 -32.78 7.46 2.32
C GLN A 330 -33.48 7.63 0.95
N LEU A 331 -33.09 6.82 -0.04
CA LEU A 331 -33.63 6.88 -1.38
C LEU A 331 -34.89 5.98 -1.54
N PRO A 332 -35.85 6.35 -2.42
CA PRO A 332 -37.01 5.52 -2.69
C PRO A 332 -36.62 4.15 -3.25
N ALA A 333 -37.10 3.06 -2.61
CA ALA A 333 -36.75 1.67 -2.98
C ALA A 333 -36.96 1.38 -4.46
N SER A 334 -38.11 1.78 -5.03
CA SER A 334 -38.41 1.59 -6.45
C SER A 334 -37.39 2.25 -7.38
N SER A 335 -36.87 3.44 -7.00
CA SER A 335 -35.86 4.15 -7.77
C SER A 335 -34.50 3.44 -7.69
N VAL A 336 -34.09 2.98 -6.50
CA VAL A 336 -32.84 2.23 -6.29
C VAL A 336 -32.84 0.98 -7.15
N TYR A 337 -33.88 0.13 -7.04
CA TYR A 337 -33.98 -1.10 -7.84
C TYR A 337 -33.97 -0.82 -9.33
N LYS A 338 -34.69 0.22 -9.79
CA LYS A 338 -34.73 0.59 -11.22
C LYS A 338 -33.36 0.99 -11.75
N ILE A 339 -32.59 1.74 -10.98
CA ILE A 339 -31.23 2.17 -11.37
C ILE A 339 -30.26 1.01 -11.37
N LEU A 340 -30.30 0.17 -10.31
CA LEU A 340 -29.42 -1.00 -10.26
C LEU A 340 -29.71 -1.97 -11.42
N ALA A 341 -30.97 -2.17 -11.80
CA ALA A 341 -31.35 -2.94 -12.96
C ALA A 341 -30.80 -2.33 -14.27
N ASN A 342 -30.94 -1.02 -14.47
CA ASN A 342 -30.41 -0.30 -15.63
C ASN A 342 -28.89 -0.40 -15.73
N LEU A 343 -28.17 -0.20 -14.61
CA LEU A 343 -26.72 -0.32 -14.57
C LEU A 343 -26.23 -1.78 -14.81
N THR A 344 -27.03 -2.77 -14.40
CA THR A 344 -26.77 -4.18 -14.70
C THR A 344 -27.00 -4.50 -16.19
N GLU A 345 -28.10 -4.03 -16.77
CA GLU A 345 -28.38 -4.18 -18.21
C GLU A 345 -27.28 -3.57 -19.09
N LYS A 346 -26.68 -2.47 -18.62
CA LYS A 346 -25.54 -1.81 -19.28
C LYS A 346 -24.17 -2.44 -18.96
N ASN A 347 -24.14 -3.57 -18.26
CA ASN A 347 -22.93 -4.29 -17.86
C ASN A 347 -21.94 -3.51 -16.97
N TYR A 348 -22.40 -2.52 -16.22
CA TYR A 348 -21.58 -1.89 -15.17
C TYR A 348 -21.52 -2.75 -13.93
N LEU A 349 -22.63 -3.41 -13.59
CA LEU A 349 -22.80 -4.21 -12.40
C LEU A 349 -23.13 -5.67 -12.77
N THR A 350 -22.71 -6.58 -11.89
CA THR A 350 -23.20 -7.96 -11.91
C THR A 350 -23.98 -8.21 -10.62
N ARG A 351 -25.21 -8.75 -10.76
CA ARG A 351 -26.01 -9.18 -9.61
C ARG A 351 -25.61 -10.58 -9.18
N THR A 352 -25.34 -10.74 -7.89
CA THR A 352 -25.01 -12.03 -7.25
C THR A 352 -25.93 -12.30 -6.06
N GLY A 353 -25.92 -13.53 -5.53
CA GLY A 353 -26.76 -13.93 -4.39
C GLY A 353 -28.19 -14.31 -4.77
N SER A 354 -28.98 -14.67 -3.73
CA SER A 354 -30.40 -15.00 -3.89
C SER A 354 -31.27 -13.76 -3.99
N GLU A 355 -32.52 -13.90 -4.44
CA GLU A 355 -33.44 -12.76 -4.56
C GLU A 355 -33.60 -11.94 -3.27
N ARG A 356 -33.61 -12.60 -2.10
CA ARG A 356 -33.75 -11.94 -0.78
C ARG A 356 -32.44 -11.35 -0.25
N LYS A 357 -31.25 -11.80 -0.76
CA LYS A 357 -29.91 -11.34 -0.38
C LYS A 357 -29.11 -10.99 -1.63
N SER A 358 -29.71 -10.20 -2.54
CA SER A 358 -29.01 -9.77 -3.75
C SER A 358 -27.93 -8.76 -3.42
N LEU A 359 -26.74 -9.00 -3.98
CA LEU A 359 -25.61 -8.12 -3.94
C LEU A 359 -25.31 -7.65 -5.38
N TYR A 360 -25.04 -6.38 -5.54
CA TYR A 360 -24.62 -5.79 -6.81
C TYR A 360 -23.13 -5.47 -6.74
N VAL A 361 -22.37 -6.15 -7.57
CA VAL A 361 -20.90 -6.06 -7.66
C VAL A 361 -20.55 -5.15 -8.81
N PHE A 362 -19.67 -4.17 -8.56
CA PHE A 362 -19.21 -3.23 -9.57
C PHE A 362 -18.12 -3.88 -10.44
N THR A 363 -18.52 -4.73 -11.38
CA THR A 363 -17.60 -5.52 -12.19
C THR A 363 -16.87 -4.69 -13.25
N LYS A 364 -17.49 -3.63 -13.78
CA LYS A 364 -16.86 -2.80 -14.83
C LYS A 364 -15.58 -2.10 -14.35
N ILE A 365 -15.47 -1.79 -13.06
CA ILE A 365 -14.25 -1.20 -12.49
C ILE A 365 -13.06 -2.16 -12.54
N LEU A 366 -13.32 -3.48 -12.52
CA LEU A 366 -12.27 -4.50 -12.56
C LEU A 366 -11.45 -4.45 -13.85
N ASP A 367 -12.07 -4.04 -14.97
CA ASP A 367 -11.39 -3.88 -16.27
C ASP A 367 -10.29 -2.80 -16.22
N ILE A 368 -10.37 -1.90 -15.23
CA ILE A 368 -9.47 -0.75 -15.07
C ILE A 368 -8.37 -1.04 -14.05
N VAL A 369 -8.71 -1.74 -12.96
CA VAL A 369 -7.83 -1.89 -11.79
C VAL A 369 -7.14 -3.26 -11.67
N GLN A 370 -7.36 -4.18 -12.60
CA GLN A 370 -6.66 -5.48 -12.66
C GLN A 370 -5.18 -5.36 -13.01
#